data_02acba849f114016f9c46a5705c9ddcc
#
_entry.id   02acba849f114016f9c46a5705c9ddcc
#
_cell.length_a   1.000
_cell.length_b   1.000
_cell.length_c   1.000
_cell.angle_alpha   90.00
_cell.angle_beta   90.00
_cell.angle_gamma   90.00
#
_symmetry.space_group_name_H-M   'P 1'
#
loop_
_entity.id
_entity.type
_entity.pdbx_description
1 polymer ?
#
loop_
_entity_poly.entity_id
_entity_poly.type
_entity_poly.pdbx_seq_one_letter_code
_entity_poly.pdbx_strand_id
1 'polypeptide(L)'
;MSDVINVLPDSIANQIAAGEVIQRPASVVKELVENAIDAGADKISVSVKDSGSTFIKVSDNGKGMSHTDARMAFERHATSKIRDTADLFRLHTMGFRGEALASIAAVAAVELHTRQTDAEFGTFIEIAASNIVRHEPTACAAGTTFVVKNLFFNVPARRKFLKSPDNELRHIIYEFQRIALANPQVELSLYSNSGAVYELQPSNLKQRITAIFGKKTKNYANQLISVGTQTDIVKISGFVGSPQSAVRNATQFFFANGRFMRHPYFNKAVQMAYDNMLQPNTQPIYFINIEVNPANIDVNVHPTKTEIKFEDEKEIFSILMACVKESLGKFNFVPSLDFDTDSSMPIPVYSADNRPDMPKMRLDSSYNPFASQHRDADNSRQSLSHWETLYDRPQHTESTSHTPVSADIAIDIAASDTEPTAANNSFIYKDKYIVTSVKSGLMIIDRRLALERIMYEKIILQLQQGQKATQALLFPDTVEFSADEAIIFEKILPDIEAIGFDVENISANSYSIRGVPSVVTETATADRLLKDIVADVVDESNVGREIYEKIALRTAKAYAKSMQNSNEYETEYIISSLLQCQTPNFSPDGSKIIVVLSDDDIWGSGS
;
A
#
# COMPACT_ATOMS: atom_id res chain seq x y z
N MET A 1 0.99 37.20 50.96
CA MET A 1 0.83 36.57 49.65
C MET A 1 0.27 35.21 49.93
N SER A 2 -0.90 34.85 49.37
CA SER A 2 -1.46 33.52 49.51
C SER A 2 -0.64 32.54 48.68
N ASP A 3 -0.38 31.35 49.21
CA ASP A 3 0.34 30.30 48.50
C ASP A 3 -0.40 29.96 47.20
N VAL A 4 0.32 30.03 46.08
CA VAL A 4 -0.24 29.83 44.72
C VAL A 4 -0.17 28.35 44.31
N ILE A 5 0.71 27.56 44.93
CA ILE A 5 0.93 26.14 44.60
C ILE A 5 0.01 25.26 45.47
N ASN A 6 -0.88 24.51 44.83
CA ASN A 6 -1.77 23.55 45.49
C ASN A 6 -1.54 22.14 44.98
N VAL A 7 -1.66 21.14 45.85
CA VAL A 7 -1.64 19.74 45.49
C VAL A 7 -2.97 19.40 44.79
N LEU A 8 -2.87 18.80 43.57
CA LEU A 8 -4.06 18.40 42.85
C LEU A 8 -4.75 17.21 43.54
N PRO A 9 -6.09 17.16 43.53
CA PRO A 9 -6.82 15.96 43.94
C PRO A 9 -6.39 14.73 43.11
N ASP A 10 -6.32 13.55 43.75
CA ASP A 10 -5.87 12.31 43.12
C ASP A 10 -6.63 11.97 41.82
N SER A 11 -7.93 12.26 41.76
CA SER A 11 -8.75 12.08 40.57
C SER A 11 -8.25 12.88 39.35
N ILE A 12 -7.87 14.17 39.59
CA ILE A 12 -7.35 15.04 38.53
C ILE A 12 -5.92 14.62 38.15
N ALA A 13 -5.08 14.35 39.14
CA ALA A 13 -3.72 13.87 38.91
C ALA A 13 -3.73 12.53 38.09
N ASN A 14 -4.68 11.63 38.41
CA ASN A 14 -4.88 10.37 37.68
C ASN A 14 -5.32 10.60 36.25
N GLN A 15 -6.23 11.55 35.98
CA GLN A 15 -6.66 11.88 34.60
C GLN A 15 -5.55 12.52 33.76
N ILE A 16 -4.71 13.38 34.36
CA ILE A 16 -3.56 13.99 33.67
C ILE A 16 -2.57 12.90 33.28
N ALA A 17 -2.14 12.08 34.22
CA ALA A 17 -1.18 11.02 33.94
C ALA A 17 -1.74 9.93 32.99
N ALA A 18 -3.04 9.59 33.12
CA ALA A 18 -3.70 8.69 32.16
C ALA A 18 -3.59 9.22 30.72
N GLY A 19 -3.47 10.54 30.55
CA GLY A 19 -3.33 11.17 29.25
C GLY A 19 -2.03 10.96 28.55
N GLU A 20 -0.99 10.69 29.28
CA GLU A 20 0.32 10.38 28.70
C GLU A 20 0.38 8.93 28.21
N VAL A 21 -0.37 8.02 28.87
CA VAL A 21 -0.38 6.60 28.58
C VAL A 21 -1.50 6.25 27.58
N ILE A 22 -2.72 6.68 27.84
CA ILE A 22 -3.91 6.32 27.05
C ILE A 22 -4.37 7.54 26.24
N GLN A 23 -3.91 7.61 25.00
CA GLN A 23 -4.25 8.69 24.07
C GLN A 23 -5.45 8.35 23.17
N ARG A 24 -5.69 7.08 22.89
CA ARG A 24 -6.71 6.57 21.98
C ARG A 24 -7.12 5.13 22.27
N PRO A 25 -8.21 4.60 21.66
CA PRO A 25 -8.65 3.21 21.84
C PRO A 25 -7.55 2.17 21.54
N ALA A 26 -6.74 2.41 20.51
CA ALA A 26 -5.61 1.53 20.16
C ALA A 26 -4.58 1.38 21.29
N SER A 27 -4.38 2.42 22.12
CA SER A 27 -3.49 2.34 23.29
C SER A 27 -4.03 1.37 24.34
N VAL A 28 -5.36 1.34 24.54
CA VAL A 28 -6.01 0.40 25.47
C VAL A 28 -5.84 -1.04 24.98
N VAL A 29 -6.13 -1.28 23.69
CA VAL A 29 -5.96 -2.62 23.07
C VAL A 29 -4.52 -3.09 23.19
N LYS A 30 -3.54 -2.22 22.87
CA LYS A 30 -2.12 -2.53 22.97
C LYS A 30 -1.75 -2.98 24.39
N GLU A 31 -2.02 -2.14 25.41
CA GLU A 31 -1.61 -2.44 26.79
C GLU A 31 -2.29 -3.70 27.34
N LEU A 32 -3.58 -3.95 27.03
CA LEU A 32 -4.29 -5.13 27.49
C LEU A 32 -3.80 -6.41 26.82
N VAL A 33 -3.52 -6.39 25.50
CA VAL A 33 -3.00 -7.55 24.77
C VAL A 33 -1.55 -7.84 25.18
N GLU A 34 -0.70 -6.82 25.37
CA GLU A 34 0.65 -6.99 25.90
C GLU A 34 0.62 -7.62 27.31
N ASN A 35 -0.32 -7.22 28.17
CA ASN A 35 -0.49 -7.83 29.48
C ASN A 35 -0.93 -9.30 29.40
N ALA A 36 -1.79 -9.64 28.45
CA ALA A 36 -2.21 -11.03 28.23
C ALA A 36 -1.02 -11.91 27.78
N ILE A 37 -0.16 -11.41 26.88
CA ILE A 37 1.07 -12.09 26.45
C ILE A 37 2.02 -12.27 27.65
N ASP A 38 2.26 -11.21 28.43
CA ASP A 38 3.09 -11.27 29.65
C ASP A 38 2.51 -12.22 30.71
N ALA A 39 1.19 -12.48 30.70
CA ALA A 39 0.54 -13.47 31.53
C ALA A 39 0.69 -14.92 30.99
N GLY A 40 1.38 -15.11 29.87
CA GLY A 40 1.62 -16.40 29.25
C GLY A 40 0.40 -16.96 28.52
N ALA A 41 -0.50 -16.12 28.04
CA ALA A 41 -1.63 -16.55 27.24
C ALA A 41 -1.19 -17.09 25.87
N ASP A 42 -1.76 -18.20 25.45
CA ASP A 42 -1.62 -18.77 24.12
C ASP A 42 -2.82 -18.50 23.21
N LYS A 43 -3.92 -17.99 23.79
CA LYS A 43 -5.13 -17.59 23.09
C LYS A 43 -5.65 -16.25 23.60
N ILE A 44 -5.77 -15.27 22.70
CA ILE A 44 -6.24 -13.92 23.03
C ILE A 44 -7.30 -13.48 22.01
N SER A 45 -8.43 -13.00 22.50
CA SER A 45 -9.54 -12.49 21.70
C SER A 45 -9.81 -11.03 22.03
N VAL A 46 -9.83 -10.18 21.00
CA VAL A 46 -10.14 -8.75 21.08
C VAL A 46 -11.45 -8.49 20.37
N SER A 47 -12.40 -7.81 21.03
CA SER A 47 -13.66 -7.37 20.41
C SER A 47 -13.87 -5.90 20.67
N VAL A 48 -14.14 -5.11 19.62
CA VAL A 48 -14.40 -3.68 19.72
C VAL A 48 -15.74 -3.32 19.09
N LYS A 49 -16.41 -2.28 19.67
CA LYS A 49 -17.58 -1.66 19.05
C LYS A 49 -17.34 -0.16 18.90
N ASP A 50 -17.88 0.43 17.84
CA ASP A 50 -17.72 1.83 17.51
C ASP A 50 -16.24 2.26 17.54
N SER A 51 -15.39 1.44 16.92
CA SER A 51 -13.93 1.65 16.86
C SER A 51 -13.27 1.80 18.25
N GLY A 52 -13.82 1.10 19.26
CA GLY A 52 -13.30 1.07 20.61
C GLY A 52 -13.70 2.26 21.49
N SER A 53 -14.54 3.17 21.02
CA SER A 53 -15.00 4.32 21.82
C SER A 53 -16.06 3.90 22.85
N THR A 54 -16.97 3.00 22.49
CA THR A 54 -18.04 2.52 23.37
C THR A 54 -17.70 1.23 24.11
N PHE A 55 -16.93 0.34 23.44
CA PHE A 55 -16.66 -0.98 24.00
C PHE A 55 -15.35 -1.57 23.46
N ILE A 56 -14.50 -2.03 24.37
CA ILE A 56 -13.31 -2.84 24.09
C ILE A 56 -13.32 -4.03 25.06
N LYS A 57 -13.28 -5.25 24.54
CA LYS A 57 -13.14 -6.47 25.33
C LYS A 57 -11.86 -7.19 24.90
N VAL A 58 -11.03 -7.56 25.87
CA VAL A 58 -9.86 -8.42 25.69
C VAL A 58 -9.99 -9.60 26.62
N SER A 59 -10.02 -10.80 26.06
CA SER A 59 -10.09 -12.06 26.79
C SER A 59 -8.86 -12.90 26.49
N ASP A 60 -8.24 -13.44 27.51
CA ASP A 60 -7.08 -14.32 27.43
C ASP A 60 -7.26 -15.57 28.30
N ASN A 61 -6.47 -16.60 28.02
CA ASN A 61 -6.38 -17.83 28.81
C ASN A 61 -5.07 -17.94 29.60
N GLY A 62 -4.46 -16.79 29.94
CA GLY A 62 -3.23 -16.73 30.73
C GLY A 62 -3.42 -17.19 32.18
N LYS A 63 -2.39 -16.95 33.02
CA LYS A 63 -2.35 -17.41 34.42
C LYS A 63 -3.44 -16.85 35.31
N GLY A 64 -4.15 -15.79 34.89
CA GLY A 64 -5.14 -15.11 35.75
C GLY A 64 -4.52 -14.40 36.95
N MET A 65 -5.39 -13.87 37.82
CA MET A 65 -5.01 -13.12 39.01
C MET A 65 -5.73 -13.66 40.23
N SER A 66 -5.08 -13.59 41.41
CA SER A 66 -5.74 -13.84 42.71
C SER A 66 -6.71 -12.70 43.02
N HIS A 67 -7.61 -12.93 44.02
CA HIS A 67 -8.53 -11.90 44.47
C HIS A 67 -7.84 -10.61 44.92
N THR A 68 -6.70 -10.74 45.59
CA THR A 68 -5.89 -9.59 46.06
C THR A 68 -5.18 -8.91 44.92
N ASP A 69 -4.53 -9.69 44.01
CA ASP A 69 -3.78 -9.14 42.86
C ASP A 69 -4.72 -8.43 41.90
N ALA A 70 -5.94 -8.95 41.68
CA ALA A 70 -6.95 -8.34 40.82
C ALA A 70 -7.31 -6.91 41.27
N ARG A 71 -7.40 -6.67 42.59
CA ARG A 71 -7.60 -5.34 43.15
C ARG A 71 -6.33 -4.48 43.00
N MET A 72 -5.17 -5.01 43.38
CA MET A 72 -3.90 -4.30 43.35
C MET A 72 -3.47 -3.91 41.95
N ALA A 73 -3.90 -4.66 40.92
CA ALA A 73 -3.58 -4.38 39.53
C ALA A 73 -4.05 -2.99 39.04
N PHE A 74 -5.02 -2.39 39.71
CA PHE A 74 -5.52 -1.03 39.41
C PHE A 74 -4.88 0.07 40.25
N GLU A 75 -4.01 -0.30 41.21
CA GLU A 75 -3.23 0.69 41.96
C GLU A 75 -2.04 1.17 41.11
N ARG A 76 -1.68 2.43 41.29
CA ARG A 76 -0.52 3.00 40.62
C ARG A 76 0.77 2.38 41.13
N HIS A 77 1.72 2.18 40.22
CA HIS A 77 3.03 1.59 40.51
C HIS A 77 2.95 0.15 41.03
N ALA A 78 1.80 -0.50 40.94
CA ALA A 78 1.67 -1.92 41.25
C ALA A 78 2.04 -2.75 40.01
N THR A 79 3.08 -3.55 40.11
CA THR A 79 3.57 -4.40 39.03
C THR A 79 4.14 -5.70 39.58
N SER A 80 3.90 -6.80 38.86
CA SER A 80 4.52 -8.10 39.12
C SER A 80 5.83 -8.32 38.35
N LYS A 81 6.25 -7.34 37.53
CA LYS A 81 7.25 -7.52 36.48
C LYS A 81 8.65 -7.01 36.85
N ILE A 82 8.74 -6.06 37.78
CA ILE A 82 10.00 -5.49 38.31
C ILE A 82 9.92 -5.44 39.83
N ARG A 83 11.01 -5.73 40.50
CA ARG A 83 11.13 -5.69 41.96
C ARG A 83 12.24 -4.78 42.44
N ASP A 84 13.30 -4.67 41.65
CA ASP A 84 14.45 -3.84 41.97
C ASP A 84 14.93 -3.04 40.74
N THR A 85 15.91 -2.18 40.97
CA THR A 85 16.49 -1.31 39.93
C THR A 85 17.25 -2.12 38.86
N ALA A 86 17.78 -3.29 39.21
CA ALA A 86 18.52 -4.14 38.26
C ALA A 86 17.58 -4.78 37.23
N ASP A 87 16.32 -5.07 37.59
CA ASP A 87 15.31 -5.57 36.69
C ASP A 87 14.98 -4.59 35.57
N LEU A 88 15.12 -3.28 35.83
CA LEU A 88 14.87 -2.24 34.84
C LEU A 88 15.81 -2.30 33.63
N PHE A 89 17.02 -2.81 33.83
CA PHE A 89 18.03 -3.01 32.79
C PHE A 89 18.00 -4.41 32.14
N ARG A 90 17.11 -5.29 32.61
CA ARG A 90 16.94 -6.67 32.10
C ARG A 90 15.50 -6.99 31.71
N LEU A 91 14.82 -6.00 31.14
CA LEU A 91 13.40 -6.12 30.80
C LEU A 91 13.17 -7.15 29.69
N HIS A 92 12.50 -8.25 30.03
CA HIS A 92 12.03 -9.26 29.10
C HIS A 92 10.50 -9.18 28.85
N THR A 93 9.77 -8.42 29.69
CA THR A 93 8.31 -8.27 29.59
C THR A 93 7.94 -7.06 28.75
N MET A 94 6.77 -7.10 28.09
CA MET A 94 6.25 -5.99 27.26
C MET A 94 5.88 -4.77 28.11
N GLY A 95 5.25 -4.94 29.26
CA GLY A 95 4.92 -3.90 30.22
C GLY A 95 5.81 -3.95 31.46
N PHE A 96 6.05 -2.82 32.16
CA PHE A 96 6.83 -2.79 33.40
C PHE A 96 6.42 -1.68 34.39
N ARG A 97 5.77 -0.60 33.96
CA ARG A 97 5.53 0.60 34.78
C ARG A 97 4.42 0.46 35.83
N GLY A 98 3.50 -0.51 35.72
CA GLY A 98 2.36 -0.66 36.63
C GLY A 98 1.38 0.52 36.58
N GLU A 99 1.24 1.20 35.45
CA GLU A 99 0.40 2.40 35.31
C GLU A 99 -0.74 2.23 34.31
N ALA A 100 -0.68 1.24 33.41
CA ALA A 100 -1.62 1.08 32.30
C ALA A 100 -3.05 0.85 32.77
N LEU A 101 -3.28 -0.12 33.66
CA LEU A 101 -4.62 -0.46 34.16
C LEU A 101 -5.22 0.68 35.02
N ALA A 102 -4.41 1.31 35.89
CA ALA A 102 -4.82 2.49 36.65
C ALA A 102 -5.21 3.65 35.72
N SER A 103 -4.45 3.86 34.65
CA SER A 103 -4.73 4.89 33.63
C SER A 103 -6.01 4.62 32.84
N ILE A 104 -6.27 3.36 32.45
CA ILE A 104 -7.52 2.97 31.77
C ILE A 104 -8.72 3.19 32.70
N ALA A 105 -8.63 2.73 33.97
CA ALA A 105 -9.69 2.89 34.97
C ALA A 105 -9.98 4.36 35.33
N ALA A 106 -9.00 5.26 35.20
CA ALA A 106 -9.19 6.69 35.42
C ALA A 106 -10.04 7.37 34.34
N VAL A 107 -10.07 6.84 33.11
CA VAL A 107 -10.73 7.48 31.95
C VAL A 107 -11.86 6.66 31.33
N ALA A 108 -12.16 5.46 31.88
CA ALA A 108 -13.18 4.57 31.38
C ALA A 108 -13.90 3.83 32.53
N ALA A 109 -15.03 3.18 32.24
CA ALA A 109 -15.60 2.16 33.09
C ALA A 109 -14.99 0.81 32.70
N VAL A 110 -14.45 0.08 33.68
CA VAL A 110 -13.73 -1.18 33.47
C VAL A 110 -14.37 -2.30 34.27
N GLU A 111 -14.64 -3.42 33.60
CA GLU A 111 -15.02 -4.67 34.24
C GLU A 111 -13.88 -5.66 34.04
N LEU A 112 -13.50 -6.33 35.13
CA LEU A 112 -12.49 -7.38 35.15
C LEU A 112 -13.11 -8.66 35.63
N HIS A 113 -12.96 -9.75 34.87
CA HIS A 113 -13.22 -11.12 35.30
C HIS A 113 -11.90 -11.88 35.22
N THR A 114 -11.44 -12.45 36.28
CA THR A 114 -10.19 -13.21 36.30
C THR A 114 -10.24 -14.39 37.24
N ARG A 115 -9.57 -15.48 36.84
CA ARG A 115 -9.44 -16.68 37.66
C ARG A 115 -8.12 -17.36 37.39
N GLN A 116 -7.40 -17.72 38.45
CA GLN A 116 -6.23 -18.60 38.34
C GLN A 116 -6.65 -20.01 38.00
N THR A 117 -5.77 -20.75 37.32
CA THR A 117 -6.09 -22.14 36.90
C THR A 117 -6.47 -23.05 38.07
N ASP A 118 -5.79 -22.88 39.19
CA ASP A 118 -5.97 -23.73 40.38
C ASP A 118 -7.05 -23.22 41.33
N ALA A 119 -7.68 -22.08 41.05
CA ALA A 119 -8.70 -21.49 41.88
C ALA A 119 -10.11 -22.02 41.52
N GLU A 120 -10.94 -22.32 42.50
CA GLU A 120 -12.32 -22.76 42.32
C GLU A 120 -13.22 -21.61 41.82
N PHE A 121 -13.05 -20.42 42.40
CA PHE A 121 -13.80 -19.22 42.06
C PHE A 121 -12.90 -18.16 41.47
N GLY A 122 -13.43 -17.39 40.52
CA GLY A 122 -12.79 -16.21 39.98
C GLY A 122 -13.21 -14.94 40.75
N THR A 123 -12.69 -13.82 40.31
CA THR A 123 -12.95 -12.50 40.87
C THR A 123 -13.57 -11.60 39.79
N PHE A 124 -14.66 -10.92 40.16
CA PHE A 124 -15.24 -9.83 39.38
C PHE A 124 -14.94 -8.50 40.05
N ILE A 125 -14.45 -7.54 39.29
CA ILE A 125 -14.24 -6.17 39.74
C ILE A 125 -14.85 -5.22 38.71
N GLU A 126 -15.64 -4.25 39.20
CA GLU A 126 -16.15 -3.13 38.40
C GLU A 126 -15.58 -1.84 38.95
N ILE A 127 -14.95 -1.04 38.05
CA ILE A 127 -14.32 0.24 38.42
C ILE A 127 -14.82 1.32 37.44
N ALA A 128 -15.17 2.49 37.98
CA ALA A 128 -15.52 3.65 37.17
C ALA A 128 -14.81 4.89 37.73
N ALA A 129 -14.09 5.61 36.87
CA ALA A 129 -13.33 6.83 37.22
C ALA A 129 -12.43 6.63 38.47
N SER A 130 -11.66 5.53 38.48
CA SER A 130 -10.76 5.10 39.56
C SER A 130 -11.45 4.64 40.87
N ASN A 131 -12.77 4.59 40.92
CA ASN A 131 -13.49 4.11 42.10
C ASN A 131 -14.00 2.67 41.90
N ILE A 132 -13.72 1.78 42.83
CA ILE A 132 -14.24 0.40 42.83
C ILE A 132 -15.72 0.47 43.16
N VAL A 133 -16.56 0.02 42.22
CA VAL A 133 -18.03 -0.07 42.37
C VAL A 133 -18.43 -1.39 42.94
N ARG A 134 -17.80 -2.49 42.49
CA ARG A 134 -18.06 -3.87 42.94
C ARG A 134 -16.76 -4.65 43.01
N HIS A 135 -16.66 -5.56 43.95
CA HIS A 135 -15.59 -6.54 44.09
C HIS A 135 -16.13 -7.80 44.75
N GLU A 136 -16.38 -8.82 43.94
CA GLU A 136 -17.08 -10.02 44.39
C GLU A 136 -16.54 -11.29 43.73
N PRO A 137 -16.66 -12.47 44.39
CA PRO A 137 -16.35 -13.73 43.73
C PRO A 137 -17.32 -14.00 42.59
N THR A 138 -16.84 -14.60 41.50
CA THR A 138 -17.66 -14.95 40.34
C THR A 138 -17.22 -16.27 39.72
N ALA A 139 -18.13 -16.95 39.05
CA ALA A 139 -17.78 -18.11 38.23
C ALA A 139 -17.34 -17.61 36.83
N CYS A 140 -16.07 -17.84 36.49
CA CYS A 140 -15.55 -17.53 35.18
C CYS A 140 -14.51 -18.55 34.70
N ALA A 141 -14.18 -18.56 33.42
CA ALA A 141 -13.11 -19.38 32.88
C ALA A 141 -11.75 -18.97 33.47
N ALA A 142 -10.77 -19.88 33.47
CA ALA A 142 -9.39 -19.56 33.82
C ALA A 142 -8.82 -18.55 32.77
N GLY A 143 -7.99 -17.60 33.25
CA GLY A 143 -7.48 -16.51 32.46
C GLY A 143 -8.05 -15.16 32.90
N THR A 144 -8.02 -14.17 32.01
CA THR A 144 -8.48 -12.82 32.31
C THR A 144 -9.35 -12.25 31.18
N THR A 145 -10.42 -11.57 31.55
CA THR A 145 -11.26 -10.80 30.62
C THR A 145 -11.41 -9.38 31.14
N PHE A 146 -10.92 -8.43 30.37
CA PHE A 146 -11.16 -7.01 30.56
C PHE A 146 -12.25 -6.52 29.62
N VAL A 147 -13.20 -5.75 30.15
CA VAL A 147 -14.21 -5.02 29.37
C VAL A 147 -14.11 -3.55 29.71
N VAL A 148 -13.70 -2.74 28.76
CA VAL A 148 -13.57 -1.28 28.88
C VAL A 148 -14.74 -0.64 28.16
N LYS A 149 -15.52 0.18 28.86
CA LYS A 149 -16.74 0.81 28.34
C LYS A 149 -16.62 2.33 28.39
N ASN A 150 -17.18 2.99 27.38
CA ASN A 150 -17.31 4.44 27.31
C ASN A 150 -15.99 5.19 27.55
N LEU A 151 -14.97 4.87 26.76
CA LEU A 151 -13.66 5.49 26.88
C LEU A 151 -13.75 7.02 26.78
N PHE A 152 -13.08 7.71 27.70
CA PHE A 152 -13.09 9.18 27.87
C PHE A 152 -14.44 9.77 28.24
N PHE A 153 -15.33 9.01 28.91
CA PHE A 153 -16.64 9.53 29.34
C PHE A 153 -16.53 10.74 30.29
N ASN A 154 -15.50 10.76 31.12
CA ASN A 154 -15.22 11.81 32.10
C ASN A 154 -14.17 12.86 31.62
N VAL A 155 -13.71 12.76 30.35
CA VAL A 155 -12.73 13.69 29.74
C VAL A 155 -13.26 14.15 28.36
N PRO A 156 -14.29 15.03 28.32
CA PRO A 156 -14.97 15.42 27.08
C PRO A 156 -14.03 16.05 26.03
N ALA A 157 -13.00 16.78 26.47
CA ALA A 157 -12.02 17.35 25.57
C ALA A 157 -11.33 16.26 24.73
N ARG A 158 -10.82 15.18 25.37
CA ARG A 158 -10.17 14.07 24.65
C ARG A 158 -11.12 13.32 23.74
N ARG A 159 -12.38 13.13 24.15
CA ARG A 159 -13.38 12.49 23.28
C ARG A 159 -13.58 13.28 21.99
N LYS A 160 -13.49 14.62 22.03
CA LYS A 160 -13.57 15.48 20.82
C LYS A 160 -12.32 15.41 19.94
N PHE A 161 -11.16 15.05 20.52
CA PHE A 161 -9.92 14.90 19.77
C PHE A 161 -9.74 13.52 19.10
N LEU A 162 -10.64 12.56 19.35
CA LEU A 162 -10.65 11.31 18.60
C LEU A 162 -10.93 11.61 17.13
N LYS A 163 -10.15 11.00 16.27
CA LYS A 163 -10.35 11.08 14.82
C LYS A 163 -11.66 10.37 14.40
N SER A 164 -11.91 10.28 13.10
CA SER A 164 -13.08 9.53 12.62
C SER A 164 -13.03 8.06 13.09
N PRO A 165 -14.18 7.39 13.27
CA PRO A 165 -14.24 5.98 13.70
C PRO A 165 -13.33 5.08 12.86
N ASP A 166 -13.29 5.27 11.54
CA ASP A 166 -12.45 4.48 10.63
C ASP A 166 -10.96 4.64 10.93
N ASN A 167 -10.51 5.86 11.23
CA ASN A 167 -9.12 6.11 11.59
C ASN A 167 -8.76 5.47 12.94
N GLU A 168 -9.67 5.50 13.93
CA GLU A 168 -9.41 4.84 15.22
C GLU A 168 -9.37 3.31 15.05
N LEU A 169 -10.24 2.73 14.22
CA LEU A 169 -10.22 1.29 13.93
C LEU A 169 -8.91 0.89 13.22
N ARG A 170 -8.43 1.69 12.26
CA ARG A 170 -7.12 1.47 11.61
C ARG A 170 -5.97 1.47 12.60
N HIS A 171 -5.98 2.37 13.57
CA HIS A 171 -4.96 2.38 14.62
C HIS A 171 -5.03 1.11 15.48
N ILE A 172 -6.23 0.60 15.81
CA ILE A 172 -6.40 -0.66 16.53
C ILE A 172 -5.84 -1.83 15.70
N ILE A 173 -6.21 -1.91 14.42
CA ILE A 173 -5.72 -2.93 13.49
C ILE A 173 -4.18 -2.90 13.42
N TYR A 174 -3.59 -1.72 13.31
CA TYR A 174 -2.14 -1.57 13.19
C TYR A 174 -1.40 -2.01 14.46
N GLU A 175 -1.88 -1.67 15.66
CA GLU A 175 -1.31 -2.16 16.91
C GLU A 175 -1.49 -3.68 17.06
N PHE A 176 -2.66 -4.21 16.68
CA PHE A 176 -2.92 -5.65 16.68
C PHE A 176 -1.97 -6.41 15.72
N GLN A 177 -1.73 -5.89 14.51
CA GLN A 177 -0.78 -6.45 13.55
C GLN A 177 0.65 -6.50 14.12
N ARG A 178 1.11 -5.43 14.79
CA ARG A 178 2.42 -5.36 15.44
C ARG A 178 2.59 -6.47 16.47
N ILE A 179 1.60 -6.63 17.34
CA ILE A 179 1.64 -7.66 18.39
C ILE A 179 1.56 -9.06 17.77
N ALA A 180 0.71 -9.25 16.76
CA ALA A 180 0.54 -10.53 16.09
C ALA A 180 1.80 -10.98 15.34
N LEU A 181 2.57 -10.05 14.75
CA LEU A 181 3.84 -10.34 14.10
C LEU A 181 4.95 -10.67 15.09
N ALA A 182 4.97 -9.98 16.25
CA ALA A 182 5.94 -10.25 17.30
C ALA A 182 5.71 -11.60 17.98
N ASN A 183 4.46 -12.09 17.99
CA ASN A 183 4.04 -13.31 18.71
C ASN A 183 3.30 -14.30 17.79
N PRO A 184 3.96 -14.85 16.76
CA PRO A 184 3.30 -15.74 15.79
C PRO A 184 2.80 -17.05 16.38
N GLN A 185 3.32 -17.47 17.54
CA GLN A 185 2.93 -18.69 18.27
C GLN A 185 1.61 -18.55 19.04
N VAL A 186 1.10 -17.33 19.24
CA VAL A 186 -0.14 -17.06 19.99
C VAL A 186 -1.33 -17.05 19.04
N GLU A 187 -2.44 -17.68 19.42
CA GLU A 187 -3.72 -17.55 18.72
C GLU A 187 -4.32 -16.17 19.01
N LEU A 188 -4.53 -15.38 17.97
CA LEU A 188 -5.01 -14.01 18.10
C LEU A 188 -6.23 -13.77 17.22
N SER A 189 -7.32 -13.26 17.80
CA SER A 189 -8.52 -12.88 17.06
C SER A 189 -8.92 -11.42 17.33
N LEU A 190 -9.38 -10.73 16.30
CA LEU A 190 -9.90 -9.36 16.37
C LEU A 190 -11.26 -9.31 15.70
N TYR A 191 -12.26 -8.83 16.44
CA TYR A 191 -13.62 -8.62 15.97
C TYR A 191 -13.99 -7.14 16.07
N SER A 192 -14.66 -6.62 15.06
CA SER A 192 -15.19 -5.25 15.02
C SER A 192 -16.70 -5.29 14.71
N ASN A 193 -17.53 -4.70 15.56
CA ASN A 193 -19.00 -4.67 15.40
C ASN A 193 -19.60 -6.06 15.09
N SER A 194 -19.07 -7.11 15.71
CA SER A 194 -19.43 -8.53 15.52
C SER A 194 -18.93 -9.18 14.23
N GLY A 195 -18.23 -8.46 13.34
CA GLY A 195 -17.52 -9.00 12.19
C GLY A 195 -16.11 -9.43 12.55
N ALA A 196 -15.64 -10.58 12.02
CA ALA A 196 -14.25 -11.02 12.18
C ALA A 196 -13.34 -10.22 11.26
N VAL A 197 -12.36 -9.48 11.83
CA VAL A 197 -11.31 -8.77 11.11
C VAL A 197 -10.10 -9.68 10.90
N TYR A 198 -9.68 -10.36 11.98
CA TYR A 198 -8.61 -11.35 11.97
C TYR A 198 -8.94 -12.56 12.84
N GLU A 199 -8.57 -13.74 12.35
CA GLU A 199 -8.53 -15.00 13.08
C GLU A 199 -7.22 -15.69 12.76
N LEU A 200 -6.22 -15.51 13.62
CA LEU A 200 -4.83 -15.89 13.38
C LEU A 200 -4.47 -17.09 14.26
N GLN A 201 -4.33 -18.24 13.66
CA GLN A 201 -3.91 -19.47 14.35
C GLN A 201 -2.41 -19.45 14.67
N PRO A 202 -1.94 -20.19 15.70
CA PRO A 202 -0.52 -20.36 15.96
C PRO A 202 0.24 -20.81 14.69
N SER A 203 1.34 -20.15 14.36
CA SER A 203 2.04 -20.40 13.11
C SER A 203 3.49 -19.92 13.19
N ASN A 204 4.29 -20.18 12.13
CA ASN A 204 5.59 -19.54 12.00
C ASN A 204 5.45 -18.09 11.46
N LEU A 205 6.53 -17.31 11.58
CA LEU A 205 6.51 -15.89 11.17
C LEU A 205 6.09 -15.71 9.70
N LYS A 206 6.58 -16.55 8.77
CA LYS A 206 6.23 -16.45 7.34
C LYS A 206 4.73 -16.67 7.11
N GLN A 207 4.16 -17.69 7.75
CA GLN A 207 2.73 -17.97 7.67
C GLN A 207 1.91 -16.85 8.31
N ARG A 208 2.36 -16.29 9.45
CA ARG A 208 1.73 -15.16 10.12
C ARG A 208 1.70 -13.92 9.23
N ILE A 209 2.83 -13.57 8.61
CA ILE A 209 2.92 -12.46 7.64
C ILE A 209 1.94 -12.69 6.49
N THR A 210 1.91 -13.91 5.95
CA THR A 210 1.02 -14.26 4.84
C THR A 210 -0.46 -14.20 5.25
N ALA A 211 -0.81 -14.63 6.46
CA ALA A 211 -2.18 -14.55 6.97
C ALA A 211 -2.68 -13.10 7.14
N ILE A 212 -1.78 -12.19 7.52
CA ILE A 212 -2.10 -10.77 7.73
C ILE A 212 -2.11 -9.99 6.41
N PHE A 213 -1.08 -10.16 5.56
CA PHE A 213 -0.84 -9.32 4.37
C PHE A 213 -0.97 -10.06 3.03
N GLY A 214 -1.06 -11.39 3.04
CA GLY A 214 -1.05 -12.21 1.82
C GLY A 214 -2.27 -12.03 0.93
N LYS A 215 -3.36 -11.47 1.46
CA LYS A 215 -4.54 -11.11 0.67
C LYS A 215 -4.27 -10.00 -0.35
N LYS A 216 -3.22 -9.19 -0.14
CA LYS A 216 -2.87 -8.05 -1.02
C LYS A 216 -2.28 -8.47 -2.36
N THR A 217 -1.61 -9.60 -2.44
CA THR A 217 -0.83 -9.97 -3.64
C THR A 217 -0.84 -11.47 -3.83
N LYS A 218 -1.19 -11.93 -5.03
CA LYS A 218 -1.06 -13.35 -5.40
C LYS A 218 0.42 -13.77 -5.20
N ASN A 219 0.62 -14.92 -4.55
CA ASN A 219 1.95 -15.45 -4.25
C ASN A 219 2.83 -14.60 -3.30
N TYR A 220 2.24 -13.80 -2.41
CA TYR A 220 2.96 -12.97 -1.44
C TYR A 220 4.03 -13.75 -0.66
N ALA A 221 3.72 -14.98 -0.25
CA ALA A 221 4.66 -15.86 0.46
C ALA A 221 5.92 -16.18 -0.35
N ASN A 222 5.84 -16.26 -1.68
CA ASN A 222 6.97 -16.56 -2.57
C ASN A 222 7.85 -15.33 -2.81
N GLN A 223 7.34 -14.14 -2.57
CA GLN A 223 8.08 -12.88 -2.67
C GLN A 223 8.89 -12.56 -1.41
N LEU A 224 8.69 -13.30 -0.32
CA LEU A 224 9.39 -13.13 0.94
C LEU A 224 10.67 -13.94 0.96
N ILE A 225 11.80 -13.25 1.04
CA ILE A 225 13.16 -13.78 1.16
C ILE A 225 13.53 -13.82 2.63
N SER A 226 14.02 -14.96 3.14
CA SER A 226 14.46 -15.06 4.52
C SER A 226 15.79 -14.34 4.72
N VAL A 227 15.88 -13.60 5.81
CA VAL A 227 17.07 -12.89 6.26
C VAL A 227 17.47 -13.45 7.61
N GLY A 228 18.73 -13.80 7.79
CA GLY A 228 19.21 -14.31 9.06
C GLY A 228 20.71 -14.26 9.17
N THR A 229 21.20 -13.69 10.28
CA THR A 229 22.61 -13.72 10.67
C THR A 229 22.72 -13.68 12.19
N GLN A 230 23.77 -14.27 12.72
CA GLN A 230 24.07 -14.23 14.14
C GLN A 230 25.54 -13.85 14.32
N THR A 231 25.77 -12.81 15.12
CA THR A 231 27.09 -12.31 15.53
C THR A 231 27.12 -12.21 17.05
N ASP A 232 28.27 -11.87 17.63
CA ASP A 232 28.40 -11.65 19.07
C ASP A 232 27.64 -10.43 19.57
N ILE A 233 27.35 -9.46 18.67
CA ILE A 233 26.66 -8.19 19.00
C ILE A 233 25.16 -8.32 18.82
N VAL A 234 24.72 -8.96 17.72
CA VAL A 234 23.32 -8.99 17.31
C VAL A 234 22.97 -10.28 16.59
N LYS A 235 21.75 -10.77 16.82
CA LYS A 235 21.10 -11.80 16.00
C LYS A 235 19.98 -11.14 15.22
N ILE A 236 20.04 -11.21 13.90
CA ILE A 236 19.03 -10.69 12.98
C ILE A 236 18.30 -11.88 12.36
N SER A 237 16.97 -11.80 12.32
CA SER A 237 16.11 -12.80 11.68
C SER A 237 14.88 -12.16 11.10
N GLY A 238 14.30 -12.77 10.08
CA GLY A 238 13.04 -12.26 9.49
C GLY A 238 12.94 -12.46 8.00
N PHE A 239 12.20 -11.56 7.35
CA PHE A 239 11.91 -11.61 5.93
C PHE A 239 11.98 -10.23 5.30
N VAL A 240 12.48 -10.18 4.07
CA VAL A 240 12.43 -8.99 3.21
C VAL A 240 11.72 -9.35 1.90
N GLY A 241 11.06 -8.39 1.29
CA GLY A 241 10.38 -8.59 0.01
C GLY A 241 11.36 -8.64 -1.15
N SER A 242 11.03 -9.38 -2.21
CA SER A 242 11.78 -9.30 -3.47
C SER A 242 11.76 -7.86 -4.02
N PRO A 243 12.76 -7.40 -4.80
CA PRO A 243 12.75 -6.07 -5.41
C PRO A 243 11.50 -5.79 -6.24
N GLN A 244 10.92 -6.82 -6.86
CA GLN A 244 9.69 -6.73 -7.66
C GLN A 244 8.44 -6.48 -6.81
N SER A 245 8.47 -6.81 -5.51
CA SER A 245 7.38 -6.58 -4.56
C SER A 245 7.39 -5.20 -3.92
N ALA A 246 8.38 -4.37 -4.25
CA ALA A 246 8.49 -3.03 -3.70
C ALA A 246 7.32 -2.15 -4.16
N VAL A 247 6.74 -1.40 -3.23
CA VAL A 247 5.59 -0.53 -3.44
C VAL A 247 5.84 0.84 -2.82
N ARG A 248 5.08 1.86 -3.23
CA ARG A 248 5.23 3.23 -2.71
C ARG A 248 5.04 3.30 -1.19
N ASN A 249 3.99 2.65 -0.67
CA ASN A 249 3.68 2.57 0.75
C ASN A 249 3.95 1.14 1.24
N ALA A 250 5.23 0.83 1.44
CA ALA A 250 5.65 -0.50 1.80
C ALA A 250 5.35 -0.82 3.27
N THR A 251 4.96 -2.07 3.52
CA THR A 251 4.81 -2.62 4.86
C THR A 251 6.18 -2.86 5.47
N GLN A 252 6.49 -2.14 6.56
CA GLN A 252 7.83 -2.11 7.16
C GLN A 252 7.74 -2.28 8.67
N PHE A 253 8.30 -3.40 9.19
CA PHE A 253 8.29 -3.72 10.61
C PHE A 253 9.69 -4.09 11.09
N PHE A 254 10.16 -3.36 12.10
CA PHE A 254 11.28 -3.76 12.93
C PHE A 254 10.82 -4.16 14.32
N PHE A 255 11.43 -5.20 14.84
CA PHE A 255 11.27 -5.63 16.22
C PHE A 255 12.64 -5.71 16.90
N ALA A 256 12.74 -5.22 18.12
CA ALA A 256 13.89 -5.40 18.99
C ALA A 256 13.46 -6.22 20.21
N ASN A 257 14.06 -7.39 20.41
CA ASN A 257 13.70 -8.32 21.48
C ASN A 257 12.19 -8.54 21.60
N GLY A 258 11.49 -8.73 20.43
CA GLY A 258 10.04 -8.92 20.34
C GLY A 258 9.19 -7.65 20.44
N ARG A 259 9.77 -6.46 20.62
CA ARG A 259 9.04 -5.17 20.66
C ARG A 259 9.10 -4.47 19.32
N PHE A 260 7.99 -3.98 18.84
CA PHE A 260 7.96 -3.12 17.66
C PHE A 260 8.75 -1.82 17.89
N MET A 261 9.58 -1.46 16.92
CA MET A 261 10.30 -0.19 16.92
C MET A 261 10.24 0.52 15.57
N ARG A 262 10.39 1.83 15.61
CA ARG A 262 10.67 2.68 14.44
C ARG A 262 12.12 3.15 14.54
N HIS A 263 12.91 2.84 13.53
CA HIS A 263 14.32 3.19 13.51
C HIS A 263 14.74 3.71 12.13
N PRO A 264 14.69 5.05 11.90
CA PRO A 264 14.98 5.63 10.58
C PRO A 264 16.37 5.25 10.04
N TYR A 265 17.36 5.14 10.93
CA TYR A 265 18.72 4.76 10.54
C TYR A 265 18.79 3.32 10.02
N PHE A 266 18.16 2.36 10.70
CA PHE A 266 18.09 0.96 10.22
C PHE A 266 17.22 0.82 8.96
N ASN A 267 16.17 1.64 8.81
CA ASN A 267 15.41 1.70 7.56
C ASN A 267 16.32 2.07 6.38
N LYS A 268 17.22 3.07 6.58
CA LYS A 268 18.22 3.45 5.58
C LYS A 268 19.17 2.30 5.26
N ALA A 269 19.58 1.48 6.25
CA ALA A 269 20.43 0.30 6.01
C ALA A 269 19.75 -0.70 5.07
N VAL A 270 18.46 -1.00 5.31
CA VAL A 270 17.69 -1.88 4.43
C VAL A 270 17.54 -1.27 3.04
N GLN A 271 17.19 0.01 2.92
CA GLN A 271 17.07 0.68 1.62
C GLN A 271 18.39 0.64 0.83
N MET A 272 19.53 0.91 1.48
CA MET A 272 20.85 0.85 0.85
C MET A 272 21.23 -0.57 0.40
N ALA A 273 20.74 -1.61 1.09
CA ALA A 273 20.99 -3.00 0.68
C ALA A 273 20.29 -3.37 -0.64
N TYR A 274 19.18 -2.71 -0.97
CA TYR A 274 18.51 -2.87 -2.27
C TYR A 274 19.17 -2.08 -3.40
N ASP A 275 19.96 -1.03 -3.07
CA ASP A 275 20.69 -0.19 -4.03
C ASP A 275 19.83 0.13 -5.29
N ASN A 276 20.38 -0.05 -6.49
CA ASN A 276 19.70 0.22 -7.76
C ASN A 276 18.63 -0.81 -8.19
N MET A 277 18.23 -1.73 -7.30
CA MET A 277 17.24 -2.78 -7.59
C MET A 277 15.78 -2.28 -7.52
N LEU A 278 15.55 -1.11 -6.90
CA LEU A 278 14.21 -0.57 -6.70
C LEU A 278 13.83 0.42 -7.81
N GLN A 279 12.54 0.42 -8.18
CA GLN A 279 12.00 1.46 -9.04
C GLN A 279 11.96 2.81 -8.28
N PRO A 280 12.08 3.95 -8.99
CA PRO A 280 11.96 5.27 -8.37
C PRO A 280 10.66 5.40 -7.56
N ASN A 281 10.75 6.00 -6.37
CA ASN A 281 9.63 6.21 -5.43
C ASN A 281 8.98 4.92 -4.88
N THR A 282 9.66 3.78 -4.93
CA THR A 282 9.22 2.56 -4.25
C THR A 282 10.11 2.26 -3.04
N GLN A 283 9.54 1.55 -2.07
CA GLN A 283 10.21 1.14 -0.84
C GLN A 283 10.12 -0.38 -0.66
N PRO A 284 11.14 -1.02 -0.05
CA PRO A 284 11.13 -2.45 0.18
C PRO A 284 10.19 -2.82 1.33
N ILE A 285 9.54 -3.98 1.20
CA ILE A 285 8.78 -4.61 2.27
C ILE A 285 9.76 -5.35 3.18
N TYR A 286 9.61 -5.23 4.50
CA TYR A 286 10.42 -6.02 5.43
C TYR A 286 9.75 -6.26 6.79
N PHE A 287 10.12 -7.41 7.42
CA PHE A 287 9.71 -7.86 8.74
C PHE A 287 10.96 -8.42 9.42
N ILE A 288 11.67 -7.58 10.16
CA ILE A 288 12.99 -7.90 10.69
C ILE A 288 12.96 -7.87 12.21
N ASN A 289 13.39 -8.95 12.84
CA ASN A 289 13.62 -9.05 14.28
C ASN A 289 15.12 -8.94 14.58
N ILE A 290 15.44 -8.08 15.52
CA ILE A 290 16.80 -7.79 16.00
C ILE A 290 16.85 -8.22 17.47
N GLU A 291 17.61 -9.26 17.77
CA GLU A 291 17.84 -9.71 19.13
C GLU A 291 19.22 -9.25 19.59
N VAL A 292 19.24 -8.48 20.67
CA VAL A 292 20.44 -7.93 21.29
C VAL A 292 20.40 -8.14 22.78
N ASN A 293 21.57 -8.06 23.44
CA ASN A 293 21.60 -8.09 24.90
C ASN A 293 20.78 -6.92 25.46
N PRO A 294 19.79 -7.17 26.35
CA PRO A 294 18.99 -6.09 26.94
C PRO A 294 19.81 -4.99 27.65
N ALA A 295 21.01 -5.32 28.13
CA ALA A 295 21.89 -4.34 28.75
C ALA A 295 22.43 -3.28 27.77
N ASN A 296 22.49 -3.58 26.47
CA ASN A 296 23.05 -2.71 25.41
C ASN A 296 21.98 -1.87 24.70
N ILE A 297 20.74 -1.87 25.24
CA ILE A 297 19.64 -1.07 24.68
C ILE A 297 18.94 -0.23 25.74
N ASP A 298 18.56 0.98 25.38
CA ASP A 298 17.65 1.80 26.19
C ASP A 298 16.28 1.89 25.52
N VAL A 299 15.28 1.29 26.16
CA VAL A 299 13.87 1.27 25.72
C VAL A 299 13.07 2.44 26.34
N ASN A 300 13.59 3.09 27.38
CA ASN A 300 12.86 4.12 28.11
C ASN A 300 13.05 5.53 27.55
N VAL A 301 13.21 5.66 26.24
CA VAL A 301 13.43 6.95 25.56
C VAL A 301 12.14 7.74 25.38
N HIS A 302 11.01 7.06 25.07
CA HIS A 302 9.72 7.68 24.81
C HIS A 302 8.57 6.95 25.53
N PRO A 303 7.49 7.65 25.97
CA PRO A 303 6.34 7.01 26.62
C PRO A 303 5.70 5.89 25.81
N THR A 304 5.67 6.01 24.48
CA THR A 304 5.14 4.98 23.55
C THR A 304 6.07 3.78 23.36
N LYS A 305 7.32 3.84 23.85
CA LYS A 305 8.34 2.78 23.76
C LYS A 305 8.64 2.32 22.31
N THR A 306 8.39 3.18 21.32
CA THR A 306 8.61 2.86 19.91
C THR A 306 9.99 3.27 19.39
N GLU A 307 10.72 4.08 20.17
CA GLU A 307 12.08 4.49 19.90
C GLU A 307 13.02 3.79 20.88
N ILE A 308 13.99 3.08 20.35
CA ILE A 308 14.99 2.32 21.11
C ILE A 308 16.36 2.83 20.71
N LYS A 309 17.22 3.11 21.69
CA LYS A 309 18.63 3.44 21.46
C LYS A 309 19.47 2.19 21.64
N PHE A 310 20.40 1.99 20.73
CA PHE A 310 21.36 0.90 20.75
C PHE A 310 22.75 1.44 21.04
N GLU A 311 23.53 0.72 21.84
CA GLU A 311 24.91 1.08 22.12
C GLU A 311 25.78 0.94 20.84
N ASP A 312 25.63 -0.18 20.12
CA ASP A 312 26.40 -0.53 18.91
C ASP A 312 25.60 -0.23 17.62
N GLU A 313 24.99 0.95 17.53
CA GLU A 313 24.05 1.29 16.43
C GLU A 313 24.70 1.22 15.03
N LYS A 314 25.98 1.65 14.91
CA LYS A 314 26.71 1.67 13.63
C LYS A 314 27.10 0.26 13.17
N GLU A 315 27.51 -0.57 14.09
CA GLU A 315 27.86 -1.97 13.86
C GLU A 315 26.63 -2.76 13.41
N ILE A 316 25.50 -2.60 14.13
CA ILE A 316 24.22 -3.21 13.77
C ILE A 316 23.76 -2.75 12.38
N PHE A 317 23.91 -1.46 12.05
CA PHE A 317 23.62 -0.93 10.71
C PHE A 317 24.39 -1.67 9.62
N SER A 318 25.69 -1.82 9.80
CA SER A 318 26.58 -2.48 8.83
C SER A 318 26.25 -3.96 8.67
N ILE A 319 26.00 -4.66 9.79
CA ILE A 319 25.60 -6.06 9.81
C ILE A 319 24.24 -6.25 9.13
N LEU A 320 23.27 -5.40 9.44
CA LEU A 320 21.93 -5.44 8.84
C LEU A 320 21.99 -5.24 7.32
N MET A 321 22.71 -4.22 6.86
CA MET A 321 22.89 -3.94 5.45
C MET A 321 23.55 -5.12 4.71
N ALA A 322 24.62 -5.68 5.27
CA ALA A 322 25.32 -6.82 4.69
C ALA A 322 24.45 -8.07 4.64
N CYS A 323 23.71 -8.37 5.73
CA CYS A 323 22.81 -9.51 5.84
C CYS A 323 21.67 -9.45 4.80
N VAL A 324 21.03 -8.28 4.64
CA VAL A 324 19.98 -8.09 3.63
C VAL A 324 20.55 -8.21 2.22
N LYS A 325 21.71 -7.58 1.94
CA LYS A 325 22.37 -7.65 0.64
C LYS A 325 22.78 -9.08 0.27
N GLU A 326 23.33 -9.84 1.20
CA GLU A 326 23.66 -11.26 1.02
C GLU A 326 22.42 -12.10 0.69
N SER A 327 21.32 -11.87 1.44
CA SER A 327 20.07 -12.59 1.22
C SER A 327 19.47 -12.30 -0.16
N LEU A 328 19.51 -11.05 -0.61
CA LEU A 328 19.07 -10.64 -1.95
C LEU A 328 19.96 -11.26 -3.05
N GLY A 329 21.29 -11.34 -2.82
CA GLY A 329 22.24 -11.93 -3.76
C GLY A 329 22.07 -13.45 -3.95
N LYS A 330 21.69 -14.17 -2.88
CA LYS A 330 21.42 -15.63 -2.95
C LYS A 330 20.16 -15.95 -3.78
N PHE A 331 19.19 -15.06 -3.82
CA PHE A 331 18.02 -15.13 -4.67
C PHE A 331 18.30 -14.44 -6.00
N ASN A 332 19.35 -14.85 -6.71
CA ASN A 332 19.69 -14.32 -8.02
C ASN A 332 18.45 -14.20 -8.88
N PHE A 333 18.01 -12.96 -9.12
CA PHE A 333 17.05 -12.59 -10.16
C PHE A 333 17.70 -12.58 -11.55
N VAL A 334 18.60 -13.51 -11.83
CA VAL A 334 18.87 -13.92 -13.18
C VAL A 334 17.59 -14.66 -13.59
N PRO A 335 16.85 -14.22 -14.63
CA PRO A 335 15.86 -15.09 -15.23
C PRO A 335 16.62 -16.38 -15.49
N SER A 336 16.24 -17.48 -14.84
CA SER A 336 16.60 -18.80 -15.35
C SER A 336 16.01 -18.76 -16.74
N LEU A 337 16.84 -18.70 -17.74
CA LEU A 337 16.51 -19.17 -19.06
C LEU A 337 16.26 -20.68 -18.85
N ASP A 338 15.07 -20.99 -18.39
CA ASP A 338 14.50 -22.31 -18.57
C ASP A 338 14.38 -22.45 -20.09
N PHE A 339 15.44 -22.92 -20.67
CA PHE A 339 15.31 -23.65 -21.91
C PHE A 339 14.45 -24.84 -21.52
N ASP A 340 13.17 -24.78 -21.85
CA ASP A 340 12.33 -25.94 -21.94
C ASP A 340 13.04 -26.92 -22.88
N THR A 341 13.86 -27.79 -22.29
CA THR A 341 14.52 -28.90 -22.97
C THR A 341 13.53 -30.05 -23.17
N ASP A 342 12.25 -29.74 -23.41
CA ASP A 342 11.27 -30.74 -23.86
C ASP A 342 11.32 -31.03 -25.38
N SER A 343 12.26 -30.44 -26.09
CA SER A 343 12.71 -30.94 -27.37
C SER A 343 14.11 -31.55 -27.22
N SER A 344 14.21 -32.64 -26.50
CA SER A 344 15.35 -33.54 -26.71
C SER A 344 15.25 -34.07 -28.14
N MET A 345 15.87 -33.33 -29.09
CA MET A 345 16.26 -33.99 -30.34
C MET A 345 17.09 -35.21 -29.91
N PRO A 346 16.67 -36.43 -30.26
CA PRO A 346 17.48 -37.58 -29.98
C PRO A 346 18.81 -37.39 -30.73
N ILE A 347 19.86 -37.08 -29.99
CA ILE A 347 21.22 -37.12 -30.56
C ILE A 347 21.43 -38.58 -30.96
N PRO A 348 21.57 -38.89 -32.27
CA PRO A 348 21.77 -40.27 -32.69
C PRO A 348 23.09 -40.73 -32.07
N VAL A 349 23.01 -41.73 -31.19
CA VAL A 349 24.18 -42.38 -30.62
C VAL A 349 24.94 -43.00 -31.77
N TYR A 350 26.17 -42.59 -32.00
CA TYR A 350 27.05 -43.15 -33.01
C TYR A 350 27.27 -44.63 -32.67
N SER A 351 26.69 -45.52 -33.47
CA SER A 351 27.03 -46.96 -33.45
C SER A 351 27.98 -47.24 -34.60
N ALA A 352 29.01 -48.00 -34.32
CA ALA A 352 30.09 -48.31 -35.28
C ALA A 352 29.62 -48.99 -36.57
N ASP A 353 28.37 -49.50 -36.59
CA ASP A 353 27.79 -50.24 -37.74
C ASP A 353 27.03 -49.33 -38.73
N ASN A 354 26.84 -48.04 -38.43
CA ASN A 354 26.12 -47.13 -39.30
C ASN A 354 27.05 -45.95 -39.68
N ARG A 355 27.97 -46.22 -40.63
CA ARG A 355 28.82 -45.16 -41.21
C ARG A 355 27.96 -44.31 -42.15
N PRO A 356 27.77 -43.03 -41.90
CA PRO A 356 27.07 -42.15 -42.85
C PRO A 356 27.91 -42.09 -44.13
N ASP A 357 27.26 -42.39 -45.27
CA ASP A 357 27.86 -42.19 -46.59
C ASP A 357 28.24 -40.70 -46.72
N MET A 358 29.52 -40.47 -47.08
CA MET A 358 29.98 -39.12 -47.41
C MET A 358 29.15 -38.56 -48.56
N PRO A 359 28.61 -37.34 -48.46
CA PRO A 359 27.89 -36.76 -49.58
C PRO A 359 28.85 -36.59 -50.75
N LYS A 360 28.58 -37.34 -51.84
CA LYS A 360 29.32 -37.21 -53.11
C LYS A 360 28.92 -35.87 -53.70
N MET A 361 29.82 -34.88 -53.70
CA MET A 361 29.67 -33.67 -54.44
C MET A 361 29.65 -34.04 -55.94
N ARG A 362 28.49 -33.95 -56.56
CA ARG A 362 28.39 -33.94 -58.04
C ARG A 362 28.67 -32.51 -58.48
N LEU A 363 29.92 -32.27 -58.91
CA LEU A 363 30.28 -31.07 -59.63
C LEU A 363 29.67 -31.16 -61.03
N ASP A 364 28.65 -30.34 -61.28
CA ASP A 364 28.13 -30.18 -62.65
C ASP A 364 29.10 -29.21 -63.37
N SER A 365 29.91 -29.83 -64.25
CA SER A 365 30.92 -29.09 -65.03
C SER A 365 30.32 -28.13 -66.05
N SER A 366 29.01 -28.07 -66.20
CA SER A 366 28.26 -27.17 -67.06
C SER A 366 27.68 -25.95 -66.33
N TYR A 367 27.84 -25.84 -65.01
CA TYR A 367 27.33 -24.73 -64.23
C TYR A 367 28.21 -23.48 -64.42
N ASN A 368 27.68 -22.51 -65.16
CA ASN A 368 28.30 -21.19 -65.34
C ASN A 368 27.47 -20.14 -64.57
N PRO A 369 27.94 -19.65 -63.44
CA PRO A 369 27.20 -18.67 -62.62
C PRO A 369 27.04 -17.30 -63.32
N PHE A 370 27.70 -17.05 -64.43
CA PHE A 370 27.62 -15.79 -65.18
C PHE A 370 26.84 -15.90 -66.49
N ALA A 371 26.25 -17.04 -66.83
CA ALA A 371 25.36 -17.18 -67.97
C ALA A 371 23.96 -16.69 -67.58
N SER A 372 23.58 -15.52 -67.94
CA SER A 372 22.21 -14.99 -67.84
C SER A 372 21.30 -15.82 -68.78
N GLN A 373 20.61 -16.79 -68.22
CA GLN A 373 19.51 -17.45 -68.94
C GLN A 373 18.25 -16.61 -68.82
N HIS A 374 17.95 -15.90 -69.92
CA HIS A 374 16.58 -15.53 -70.23
C HIS A 374 15.75 -16.77 -70.39
N ARG A 375 15.04 -17.23 -69.37
CA ARG A 375 13.88 -18.08 -69.49
C ARG A 375 12.91 -17.87 -68.33
N ASP A 376 11.68 -17.60 -68.76
CA ASP A 376 10.43 -17.57 -68.00
C ASP A 376 10.09 -16.29 -67.26
N ALA A 377 9.85 -15.25 -68.08
CA ALA A 377 9.19 -14.00 -67.70
C ALA A 377 7.66 -14.10 -67.64
N ASP A 378 7.06 -15.29 -67.72
CA ASP A 378 5.60 -15.45 -67.77
C ASP A 378 4.92 -15.87 -66.46
N ASN A 379 5.67 -16.37 -65.46
CA ASN A 379 5.04 -16.77 -64.18
C ASN A 379 5.17 -15.69 -63.08
N SER A 380 5.95 -14.64 -63.26
CA SER A 380 6.08 -13.54 -62.30
C SER A 380 5.11 -12.36 -62.54
N ARG A 381 4.41 -12.38 -63.70
CA ARG A 381 3.41 -11.35 -64.00
C ARG A 381 2.01 -11.62 -63.40
N GLN A 382 1.71 -12.84 -62.99
CA GLN A 382 0.44 -13.16 -62.34
C GLN A 382 0.43 -12.93 -60.82
N SER A 383 1.57 -12.82 -60.17
CA SER A 383 1.63 -12.48 -58.74
C SER A 383 1.70 -11.00 -58.43
N LEU A 384 2.02 -10.15 -59.43
CA LEU A 384 2.08 -8.70 -59.27
C LEU A 384 0.77 -7.98 -59.61
N SER A 385 -0.19 -8.64 -60.26
CA SER A 385 -1.48 -8.02 -60.61
C SER A 385 -2.53 -8.09 -59.53
N HIS A 386 -2.28 -8.80 -58.43
CA HIS A 386 -3.24 -8.88 -57.33
C HIS A 386 -2.99 -7.93 -56.15
N TRP A 387 -1.84 -7.32 -56.11
CA TRP A 387 -1.58 -6.39 -55.03
C TRP A 387 -2.04 -4.93 -55.31
N GLU A 388 -2.25 -4.57 -56.57
CA GLU A 388 -2.82 -3.24 -56.95
C GLU A 388 -4.30 -3.11 -56.62
N THR A 389 -5.04 -4.23 -56.54
CA THR A 389 -6.46 -4.22 -56.14
C THR A 389 -6.71 -3.95 -54.64
N LEU A 390 -5.65 -3.88 -53.82
CA LEU A 390 -5.76 -3.53 -52.39
C LEU A 390 -5.77 -2.01 -52.14
N TYR A 391 -5.54 -1.19 -53.21
CA TYR A 391 -5.50 0.27 -53.09
C TYR A 391 -6.61 1.02 -53.84
N ASP A 392 -7.60 0.31 -54.41
CA ASP A 392 -8.77 0.98 -55.00
C ASP A 392 -9.72 1.45 -53.89
N ARG A 393 -9.70 2.76 -53.67
CA ARG A 393 -10.70 3.46 -52.88
C ARG A 393 -12.04 3.44 -53.63
N PRO A 394 -13.15 3.06 -53.00
CA PRO A 394 -14.46 3.26 -53.59
C PRO A 394 -14.76 4.78 -53.66
N GLN A 395 -14.97 5.28 -54.84
CA GLN A 395 -15.54 6.61 -55.10
C GLN A 395 -16.98 6.59 -54.60
N HIS A 396 -17.29 7.43 -53.64
CA HIS A 396 -18.68 7.72 -53.24
C HIS A 396 -19.35 8.58 -54.33
N THR A 397 -20.36 8.03 -54.94
CA THR A 397 -21.37 8.75 -55.69
C THR A 397 -22.35 9.42 -54.70
N GLU A 398 -22.54 10.70 -54.94
CA GLU A 398 -23.57 11.53 -54.29
C GLU A 398 -24.97 11.05 -54.56
N SER A 399 -25.85 11.04 -53.53
CA SER A 399 -27.29 11.32 -53.70
C SER A 399 -27.95 11.77 -52.39
N THR A 400 -28.16 13.03 -52.29
CA THR A 400 -29.38 13.80 -51.90
C THR A 400 -30.21 13.42 -50.70
N SER A 401 -30.33 14.44 -49.84
CA SER A 401 -31.55 14.96 -49.17
C SER A 401 -31.97 14.37 -47.85
N HIS A 402 -31.87 15.13 -46.76
CA HIS A 402 -33.01 15.80 -46.09
C HIS A 402 -32.55 16.67 -44.90
N THR A 403 -32.97 17.89 -45.02
CA THR A 403 -33.22 19.05 -44.17
C THR A 403 -33.05 19.03 -42.65
N PRO A 404 -32.80 20.23 -42.09
CA PRO A 404 -32.21 20.45 -40.76
C PRO A 404 -33.28 20.78 -39.71
N VAL A 405 -32.92 20.58 -38.45
CA VAL A 405 -33.58 21.24 -37.31
C VAL A 405 -32.55 22.11 -36.60
N SER A 406 -32.83 23.39 -36.71
CA SER A 406 -32.09 24.47 -36.07
C SER A 406 -32.37 24.52 -34.57
N ALA A 407 -31.36 24.81 -33.77
CA ALA A 407 -31.50 25.61 -32.57
C ALA A 407 -30.27 26.46 -32.41
N ASP A 408 -30.47 27.73 -32.72
CA ASP A 408 -29.52 28.82 -32.52
C ASP A 408 -29.24 29.05 -31.04
N ILE A 409 -27.96 29.14 -30.70
CA ILE A 409 -27.47 30.09 -29.69
C ILE A 409 -26.22 30.72 -30.28
N ALA A 410 -26.39 31.92 -30.82
CA ALA A 410 -25.30 32.80 -31.23
C ALA A 410 -24.64 33.43 -30.01
N ILE A 411 -23.34 33.28 -29.91
CA ILE A 411 -22.52 34.21 -29.16
C ILE A 411 -21.55 34.85 -30.15
N ASP A 412 -21.84 36.13 -30.40
CA ASP A 412 -21.00 37.05 -31.15
C ASP A 412 -19.61 37.13 -30.50
N ILE A 413 -18.55 36.69 -31.22
CA ILE A 413 -17.20 37.15 -31.01
C ILE A 413 -16.66 37.61 -32.38
N ALA A 414 -16.37 38.90 -32.43
CA ALA A 414 -15.91 39.65 -33.57
C ALA A 414 -14.94 38.91 -34.47
N ALA A 415 -15.31 38.82 -35.74
CA ALA A 415 -14.45 38.41 -36.83
C ALA A 415 -13.28 39.38 -36.97
N SER A 416 -12.07 38.86 -36.80
CA SER A 416 -10.89 39.42 -37.43
C SER A 416 -10.45 38.41 -38.50
N ASP A 417 -10.58 38.82 -39.75
CA ASP A 417 -10.08 38.13 -40.92
C ASP A 417 -8.60 37.74 -40.73
N THR A 418 -8.33 36.46 -40.72
CA THR A 418 -7.00 35.93 -41.05
C THR A 418 -7.15 34.58 -41.73
N GLU A 419 -6.67 34.53 -42.97
CA GLU A 419 -6.62 33.36 -43.85
C GLU A 419 -6.06 32.11 -43.13
N PRO A 420 -6.49 30.89 -43.48
CA PRO A 420 -5.90 29.65 -42.96
C PRO A 420 -4.54 29.43 -43.62
N THR A 421 -3.50 29.88 -42.96
CA THR A 421 -2.12 29.62 -43.39
C THR A 421 -1.49 28.55 -42.50
N ALA A 422 -1.02 27.52 -43.17
CA ALA A 422 -0.05 26.52 -42.74
C ALA A 422 -0.58 25.32 -41.94
N ALA A 423 -0.49 24.18 -42.57
CA ALA A 423 -0.44 22.88 -41.90
C ALA A 423 0.48 23.00 -40.67
N ASN A 424 -0.06 22.83 -39.49
CA ASN A 424 0.72 22.75 -38.25
C ASN A 424 1.62 21.53 -38.37
N ASN A 425 2.89 21.72 -38.78
CA ASN A 425 3.89 20.67 -38.76
C ASN A 425 4.23 20.36 -37.31
N SER A 426 3.42 19.48 -36.68
CA SER A 426 3.73 18.94 -35.38
C SER A 426 4.40 17.58 -35.53
N PHE A 427 5.43 17.30 -34.75
CA PHE A 427 6.11 16.02 -34.73
C PHE A 427 6.39 15.55 -33.29
N ILE A 428 6.52 14.25 -33.13
CA ILE A 428 6.83 13.65 -31.83
C ILE A 428 8.33 13.44 -31.71
N TYR A 429 8.92 13.99 -30.65
CA TYR A 429 10.34 13.82 -30.35
C TYR A 429 10.51 12.82 -29.17
N LYS A 430 11.27 11.73 -29.44
CA LYS A 430 11.55 10.64 -28.46
C LYS A 430 10.31 10.04 -27.81
N ASP A 431 9.20 9.93 -28.52
CA ASP A 431 7.90 9.43 -28.06
C ASP A 431 7.34 10.15 -26.80
N LYS A 432 8.00 11.22 -26.39
CA LYS A 432 7.72 11.92 -25.14
C LYS A 432 7.20 13.35 -25.35
N TYR A 433 7.76 14.05 -26.33
CA TYR A 433 7.46 15.46 -26.55
C TYR A 433 6.80 15.70 -27.89
N ILE A 434 5.76 16.52 -27.91
CA ILE A 434 5.17 17.06 -29.11
C ILE A 434 5.83 18.41 -29.36
N VAL A 435 6.38 18.61 -30.57
CA VAL A 435 7.03 19.85 -30.98
C VAL A 435 6.24 20.44 -32.14
N THR A 436 5.84 21.70 -32.02
CA THR A 436 5.08 22.42 -33.04
C THR A 436 5.54 23.88 -33.14
N SER A 437 5.43 24.47 -34.32
CA SER A 437 5.72 25.88 -34.54
C SER A 437 4.54 26.75 -34.13
N VAL A 438 4.80 27.84 -33.41
CA VAL A 438 3.83 28.89 -33.08
C VAL A 438 4.37 30.25 -33.49
N LYS A 439 3.50 31.26 -33.58
CA LYS A 439 3.93 32.63 -34.00
C LYS A 439 5.03 33.23 -33.10
N SER A 440 5.17 32.74 -31.86
CA SER A 440 6.15 33.21 -30.87
C SER A 440 7.41 32.35 -30.80
N GLY A 441 7.61 31.36 -31.71
CA GLY A 441 8.75 30.46 -31.69
C GLY A 441 8.38 28.98 -31.76
N LEU A 442 9.11 28.12 -31.04
CA LEU A 442 8.94 26.70 -31.01
C LEU A 442 8.23 26.29 -29.71
N MET A 443 7.06 25.65 -29.81
CA MET A 443 6.32 25.14 -28.68
C MET A 443 6.63 23.65 -28.46
N ILE A 444 7.03 23.30 -27.25
CA ILE A 444 7.34 21.95 -26.83
C ILE A 444 6.31 21.55 -25.72
N ILE A 445 5.63 20.44 -25.93
CA ILE A 445 4.60 19.94 -25.03
C ILE A 445 5.02 18.56 -24.50
N ASP A 446 5.01 18.33 -23.18
CA ASP A 446 5.15 16.99 -22.61
C ASP A 446 3.86 16.22 -22.84
N ARG A 447 3.91 15.21 -23.71
CA ARG A 447 2.75 14.42 -24.16
C ARG A 447 2.04 13.73 -22.99
N ARG A 448 2.79 13.15 -22.04
CA ARG A 448 2.23 12.45 -20.90
C ARG A 448 1.48 13.41 -19.96
N LEU A 449 2.11 14.55 -19.65
CA LEU A 449 1.50 15.54 -18.75
C LEU A 449 0.30 16.22 -19.42
N ALA A 450 0.32 16.39 -20.75
CA ALA A 450 -0.82 16.90 -21.52
C ALA A 450 -2.02 15.94 -21.43
N LEU A 451 -1.81 14.65 -21.70
CA LEU A 451 -2.87 13.63 -21.57
C LEU A 451 -3.41 13.53 -20.14
N GLU A 452 -2.54 13.62 -19.14
CA GLU A 452 -2.92 13.64 -17.74
C GLU A 452 -3.87 14.83 -17.43
N ARG A 453 -3.55 16.02 -17.93
CA ARG A 453 -4.39 17.22 -17.75
C ARG A 453 -5.74 17.09 -18.46
N ILE A 454 -5.73 16.71 -19.73
CA ILE A 454 -6.95 16.54 -20.54
C ILE A 454 -7.90 15.55 -19.87
N MET A 455 -7.39 14.40 -19.44
CA MET A 455 -8.22 13.36 -18.83
C MET A 455 -8.70 13.75 -17.43
N TYR A 456 -7.85 14.40 -16.64
CA TYR A 456 -8.26 14.90 -15.34
C TYR A 456 -9.46 15.87 -15.45
N GLU A 457 -9.37 16.88 -16.31
CA GLU A 457 -10.48 17.83 -16.50
C GLU A 457 -11.73 17.17 -17.07
N LYS A 458 -11.57 16.20 -17.98
CA LYS A 458 -12.71 15.44 -18.52
C LYS A 458 -13.42 14.62 -17.44
N ILE A 459 -12.68 13.95 -16.56
CA ILE A 459 -13.25 13.18 -15.44
C ILE A 459 -13.98 14.13 -14.46
N ILE A 460 -13.35 15.25 -14.10
CA ILE A 460 -13.96 16.24 -13.19
C ILE A 460 -15.26 16.80 -13.80
N LEU A 461 -15.27 17.11 -15.09
CA LEU A 461 -16.46 17.60 -15.78
C LEU A 461 -17.59 16.56 -15.81
N GLN A 462 -17.26 15.28 -16.07
CA GLN A 462 -18.22 14.18 -16.03
C GLN A 462 -18.84 14.00 -14.64
N LEU A 463 -18.02 14.09 -13.59
CA LEU A 463 -18.48 14.04 -12.20
C LEU A 463 -19.46 15.18 -11.86
N GLN A 464 -19.13 16.40 -12.30
CA GLN A 464 -20.00 17.56 -12.09
C GLN A 464 -21.35 17.44 -12.82
N GLN A 465 -21.36 16.78 -13.97
CA GLN A 465 -22.56 16.55 -14.78
C GLN A 465 -23.36 15.30 -14.34
N GLY A 466 -22.84 14.51 -13.38
CA GLY A 466 -23.46 13.26 -12.94
C GLY A 466 -23.50 12.15 -14.01
N GLN A 467 -22.69 12.26 -15.06
CA GLN A 467 -22.62 11.28 -16.15
C GLN A 467 -21.67 10.15 -15.78
N LYS A 468 -22.20 8.93 -15.67
CA LYS A 468 -21.42 7.72 -15.48
C LYS A 468 -21.11 7.10 -16.84
N ALA A 469 -19.86 7.04 -17.25
CA ALA A 469 -19.41 6.35 -18.45
C ALA A 469 -18.66 5.09 -18.06
N THR A 470 -19.38 3.98 -17.93
CA THR A 470 -18.83 2.67 -17.53
C THR A 470 -18.69 1.76 -18.75
N GLN A 471 -17.54 1.13 -18.90
CA GLN A 471 -17.31 0.04 -19.85
C GLN A 471 -17.37 -1.28 -19.08
N ALA A 472 -18.31 -2.16 -19.41
CA ALA A 472 -18.41 -3.49 -18.82
C ALA A 472 -17.23 -4.37 -19.21
N LEU A 473 -16.70 -5.10 -18.25
CA LEU A 473 -15.64 -6.09 -18.47
C LEU A 473 -16.24 -7.40 -18.97
N LEU A 474 -15.63 -8.01 -19.98
CA LEU A 474 -16.06 -9.32 -20.50
C LEU A 474 -15.89 -10.41 -19.42
N PHE A 475 -14.84 -10.31 -18.63
CA PHE A 475 -14.59 -11.17 -17.48
C PHE A 475 -14.41 -10.26 -16.25
N PRO A 476 -15.24 -10.42 -15.21
CA PRO A 476 -15.05 -9.68 -13.96
C PRO A 476 -13.68 -9.97 -13.36
N ASP A 477 -12.98 -8.94 -12.94
CA ASP A 477 -11.72 -9.06 -12.20
C ASP A 477 -12.00 -9.01 -10.68
N THR A 478 -11.10 -9.55 -9.87
CA THR A 478 -11.27 -9.59 -8.41
C THR A 478 -10.15 -8.82 -7.75
N VAL A 479 -10.52 -7.86 -6.89
CA VAL A 479 -9.58 -7.12 -6.05
C VAL A 479 -9.77 -7.51 -4.59
N GLU A 480 -8.65 -7.80 -3.92
CA GLU A 480 -8.62 -8.08 -2.49
C GLU A 480 -7.82 -6.99 -1.77
N PHE A 481 -8.39 -6.52 -0.67
CA PHE A 481 -7.79 -5.50 0.19
C PHE A 481 -7.41 -6.10 1.55
N SER A 482 -6.47 -5.49 2.25
CA SER A 482 -6.29 -5.76 3.68
C SER A 482 -7.45 -5.17 4.49
N ALA A 483 -7.63 -5.61 5.73
CA ALA A 483 -8.75 -5.16 6.55
C ALA A 483 -8.78 -3.63 6.78
N ASP A 484 -7.62 -3.00 6.86
CA ASP A 484 -7.46 -1.54 6.97
C ASP A 484 -7.76 -0.80 5.66
N GLU A 485 -7.38 -1.38 4.52
CA GLU A 485 -7.68 -0.84 3.20
C GLU A 485 -9.15 -1.01 2.82
N ALA A 486 -9.76 -2.15 3.17
CA ALA A 486 -11.17 -2.41 2.91
C ALA A 486 -12.09 -1.35 3.56
N ILE A 487 -11.78 -0.94 4.79
CA ILE A 487 -12.51 0.13 5.49
C ILE A 487 -12.46 1.46 4.69
N ILE A 488 -11.30 1.76 4.10
CA ILE A 488 -11.14 2.98 3.30
C ILE A 488 -11.86 2.83 1.98
N PHE A 489 -11.72 1.65 1.35
CA PHE A 489 -12.35 1.37 0.07
C PHE A 489 -13.88 1.48 0.17
N GLU A 490 -14.52 0.92 1.21
CA GLU A 490 -15.96 1.07 1.45
C GLU A 490 -16.39 2.53 1.58
N LYS A 491 -15.56 3.36 2.22
CA LYS A 491 -15.86 4.79 2.37
C LYS A 491 -15.79 5.56 1.06
N ILE A 492 -14.84 5.22 0.18
CA ILE A 492 -14.66 5.90 -1.11
C ILE A 492 -15.41 5.21 -2.26
N LEU A 493 -16.06 4.08 -1.98
CA LEU A 493 -16.81 3.31 -3.00
C LEU A 493 -17.83 4.17 -3.76
N PRO A 494 -18.63 5.05 -3.12
CA PRO A 494 -19.55 5.95 -3.84
C PRO A 494 -18.84 6.87 -4.84
N ASP A 495 -17.65 7.37 -4.47
CA ASP A 495 -16.85 8.25 -5.35
C ASP A 495 -16.23 7.46 -6.51
N ILE A 496 -15.80 6.22 -6.26
CA ILE A 496 -15.28 5.31 -7.28
C ILE A 496 -16.38 4.93 -8.29
N GLU A 497 -17.57 4.62 -7.80
CA GLU A 497 -18.73 4.34 -8.66
C GLU A 497 -19.17 5.57 -9.46
N ALA A 498 -19.07 6.77 -8.89
CA ALA A 498 -19.39 8.01 -9.58
C ALA A 498 -18.47 8.26 -10.78
N ILE A 499 -17.20 7.85 -10.71
CA ILE A 499 -16.21 7.96 -11.81
C ILE A 499 -16.48 6.93 -12.92
N GLY A 500 -17.26 5.88 -12.65
CA GLY A 500 -17.65 4.88 -13.64
C GLY A 500 -17.09 3.48 -13.41
N PHE A 501 -16.57 3.18 -12.23
CA PHE A 501 -16.34 1.78 -11.85
C PHE A 501 -17.68 1.13 -11.47
N ASP A 502 -17.82 -0.15 -11.81
CA ASP A 502 -18.90 -1.02 -11.34
C ASP A 502 -18.28 -2.12 -10.49
N VAL A 503 -18.52 -2.06 -9.18
CA VAL A 503 -17.87 -2.93 -8.20
C VAL A 503 -18.91 -3.59 -7.31
N GLU A 504 -18.84 -4.91 -7.17
CA GLU A 504 -19.71 -5.69 -6.29
C GLU A 504 -18.92 -6.30 -5.13
N ASN A 505 -19.48 -6.23 -3.92
CA ASN A 505 -18.88 -6.85 -2.74
C ASN A 505 -19.11 -8.38 -2.77
N ILE A 506 -18.04 -9.16 -2.72
CA ILE A 506 -18.08 -10.64 -2.64
C ILE A 506 -17.96 -11.09 -1.17
N SER A 507 -17.07 -10.45 -0.40
CA SER A 507 -16.82 -10.77 1.01
C SER A 507 -16.24 -9.55 1.73
N ALA A 508 -16.06 -9.62 3.05
CA ALA A 508 -15.59 -8.52 3.89
C ALA A 508 -14.40 -7.71 3.32
N ASN A 509 -13.50 -8.35 2.55
CA ASN A 509 -12.29 -7.71 2.03
C ASN A 509 -12.07 -7.95 0.51
N SER A 510 -13.05 -8.57 -0.20
CA SER A 510 -12.93 -8.94 -1.60
C SER A 510 -14.06 -8.37 -2.42
N TYR A 511 -13.73 -7.76 -3.55
CA TYR A 511 -14.67 -7.08 -4.43
C TYR A 511 -14.48 -7.56 -5.87
N SER A 512 -15.60 -7.69 -6.61
CA SER A 512 -15.62 -7.98 -8.05
C SER A 512 -15.74 -6.70 -8.84
N ILE A 513 -14.84 -6.47 -9.78
CA ILE A 513 -14.87 -5.35 -10.72
C ILE A 513 -15.57 -5.85 -11.97
N ARG A 514 -16.81 -5.39 -12.23
CA ARG A 514 -17.62 -5.73 -13.42
C ARG A 514 -17.48 -4.72 -14.53
N GLY A 515 -17.10 -3.49 -14.19
CA GLY A 515 -16.94 -2.41 -15.14
C GLY A 515 -15.88 -1.41 -14.69
N VAL A 516 -15.26 -0.77 -15.67
CA VAL A 516 -14.26 0.28 -15.47
C VAL A 516 -14.71 1.57 -16.17
N PRO A 517 -14.23 2.75 -15.75
CA PRO A 517 -14.47 3.98 -16.50
C PRO A 517 -14.07 3.81 -17.97
N SER A 518 -14.89 4.32 -18.90
CA SER A 518 -14.63 4.22 -20.35
C SER A 518 -13.29 4.83 -20.80
N VAL A 519 -12.69 5.62 -19.94
CA VAL A 519 -11.36 6.20 -20.14
C VAL A 519 -10.20 5.22 -19.80
N VAL A 520 -10.48 4.09 -19.15
CA VAL A 520 -9.49 3.05 -18.81
C VAL A 520 -9.46 2.03 -19.94
N THR A 521 -8.47 2.13 -20.83
CA THR A 521 -8.35 1.29 -22.04
C THR A 521 -7.75 -0.09 -21.78
N GLU A 522 -6.95 -0.26 -20.72
CA GLU A 522 -6.34 -1.54 -20.34
C GLU A 522 -7.06 -2.16 -19.14
N THR A 523 -7.91 -3.15 -19.42
CA THR A 523 -8.68 -3.90 -18.41
C THR A 523 -7.78 -4.71 -17.47
N ALA A 524 -6.59 -5.11 -17.91
CA ALA A 524 -5.64 -5.93 -17.14
C ALA A 524 -5.02 -5.21 -15.91
N THR A 525 -5.34 -3.93 -15.70
CA THR A 525 -4.78 -3.12 -14.60
C THR A 525 -5.83 -2.57 -13.64
N ALA A 526 -7.10 -3.01 -13.76
CA ALA A 526 -8.19 -2.46 -12.96
C ALA A 526 -8.00 -2.72 -11.45
N ASP A 527 -7.58 -3.93 -11.06
CA ASP A 527 -7.27 -4.30 -9.67
C ASP A 527 -6.15 -3.44 -9.09
N ARG A 528 -5.10 -3.23 -9.90
CA ARG A 528 -3.95 -2.41 -9.51
C ARG A 528 -4.33 -0.94 -9.37
N LEU A 529 -5.14 -0.43 -10.29
CA LEU A 529 -5.61 0.96 -10.25
C LEU A 529 -6.42 1.24 -8.98
N LEU A 530 -7.34 0.35 -8.60
CA LEU A 530 -8.11 0.49 -7.35
C LEU A 530 -7.21 0.41 -6.11
N LYS A 531 -6.23 -0.48 -6.08
CA LYS A 531 -5.23 -0.54 -5.00
C LYS A 531 -4.40 0.74 -4.89
N ASP A 532 -3.97 1.28 -6.02
CA ASP A 532 -3.22 2.53 -6.07
C ASP A 532 -4.07 3.73 -5.60
N ILE A 533 -5.37 3.78 -5.95
CA ILE A 533 -6.31 4.79 -5.48
C ILE A 533 -6.46 4.73 -3.96
N VAL A 534 -6.69 3.55 -3.40
CA VAL A 534 -6.79 3.37 -1.94
C VAL A 534 -5.49 3.80 -1.25
N ALA A 535 -4.33 3.42 -1.79
CA ALA A 535 -3.03 3.82 -1.25
C ALA A 535 -2.85 5.35 -1.24
N ASP A 536 -3.24 6.05 -2.31
CA ASP A 536 -3.15 7.52 -2.39
C ASP A 536 -4.12 8.23 -1.44
N VAL A 537 -5.28 7.64 -1.13
CA VAL A 537 -6.22 8.17 -0.11
C VAL A 537 -5.69 7.97 1.31
N VAL A 538 -4.97 6.86 1.55
CA VAL A 538 -4.30 6.57 2.83
C VAL A 538 -3.18 7.56 3.13
N ASP A 539 -2.48 8.04 2.09
CA ASP A 539 -1.35 8.95 2.24
C ASP A 539 -1.82 10.36 2.65
N GLU A 540 -1.68 10.68 3.95
CA GLU A 540 -2.06 11.98 4.53
C GLU A 540 -1.22 13.16 3.97
N SER A 541 -0.17 12.92 3.18
CA SER A 541 0.70 13.97 2.62
C SER A 541 -0.02 14.87 1.58
N ASN A 542 -1.16 14.46 1.06
CA ASN A 542 -2.03 15.23 0.16
C ASN A 542 -3.15 15.98 0.92
N VAL A 543 -2.79 16.70 1.96
CA VAL A 543 -3.72 17.56 2.71
C VAL A 543 -4.22 18.69 1.79
N GLY A 544 -5.54 18.75 1.56
CA GLY A 544 -6.22 19.85 0.86
C GLY A 544 -6.95 19.51 -0.44
N ARG A 545 -6.84 18.29 -0.98
CA ARG A 545 -7.65 17.85 -2.12
C ARG A 545 -8.82 16.99 -1.66
N GLU A 546 -9.98 17.17 -2.27
CA GLU A 546 -11.13 16.31 -2.04
C GLU A 546 -10.88 14.88 -2.58
N ILE A 547 -11.56 13.89 -2.02
CA ILE A 547 -11.31 12.47 -2.33
C ILE A 547 -11.50 12.21 -3.83
N TYR A 548 -12.58 12.75 -4.43
CA TYR A 548 -12.87 12.58 -5.85
C TYR A 548 -11.77 13.17 -6.76
N GLU A 549 -11.11 14.27 -6.35
CA GLU A 549 -9.99 14.84 -7.11
C GLU A 549 -8.77 13.89 -7.12
N LYS A 550 -8.51 13.22 -5.99
CA LYS A 550 -7.43 12.23 -5.89
C LYS A 550 -7.68 11.02 -6.80
N ILE A 551 -8.94 10.52 -6.79
CA ILE A 551 -9.34 9.40 -7.64
C ILE A 551 -9.25 9.81 -9.12
N ALA A 552 -9.78 10.98 -9.49
CA ALA A 552 -9.72 11.51 -10.85
C ALA A 552 -8.27 11.66 -11.35
N LEU A 553 -7.38 12.21 -10.50
CA LEU A 553 -5.97 12.36 -10.81
C LEU A 553 -5.28 11.01 -11.04
N ARG A 554 -5.56 10.01 -10.19
CA ARG A 554 -4.96 8.70 -10.33
C ARG A 554 -5.41 7.98 -11.60
N THR A 555 -6.70 8.08 -11.90
CA THR A 555 -7.28 7.54 -13.13
C THR A 555 -6.68 8.21 -14.38
N ALA A 556 -6.52 9.54 -14.35
CA ALA A 556 -5.90 10.29 -15.44
C ALA A 556 -4.42 9.91 -15.65
N LYS A 557 -3.65 9.70 -14.57
CA LYS A 557 -2.27 9.21 -14.64
C LYS A 557 -2.15 7.80 -15.23
N ALA A 558 -3.07 6.91 -14.87
CA ALA A 558 -3.12 5.56 -15.42
C ALA A 558 -3.40 5.60 -16.93
N TYR A 559 -4.37 6.40 -17.36
CA TYR A 559 -4.66 6.63 -18.78
C TYR A 559 -3.45 7.19 -19.54
N ALA A 560 -2.84 8.26 -19.03
CA ALA A 560 -1.69 8.89 -19.68
C ALA A 560 -0.51 7.92 -19.85
N LYS A 561 -0.37 6.96 -18.93
CA LYS A 561 0.66 5.92 -19.01
C LYS A 561 0.34 4.86 -20.07
N SER A 562 -0.92 4.46 -20.22
CA SER A 562 -1.32 3.45 -21.21
C SER A 562 -1.21 3.97 -22.66
N MET A 563 -1.37 5.27 -22.85
CA MET A 563 -1.38 5.91 -24.18
C MET A 563 0.00 6.40 -24.66
N GLN A 564 1.09 6.04 -23.99
CA GLN A 564 2.45 6.48 -24.40
C GLN A 564 2.91 5.97 -25.78
N ASN A 565 2.29 4.90 -26.30
CA ASN A 565 2.77 4.19 -27.51
C ASN A 565 1.89 4.38 -28.75
N SER A 566 1.03 5.41 -28.82
CA SER A 566 0.06 5.57 -29.89
C SER A 566 0.50 6.54 -31.02
N ASN A 567 -0.12 6.42 -32.20
CA ASN A 567 0.30 6.95 -33.51
C ASN A 567 0.09 8.47 -33.76
N GLU A 568 0.69 9.00 -34.84
CA GLU A 568 0.74 10.42 -35.22
C GLU A 568 -0.61 11.16 -35.30
N TYR A 569 -1.71 10.45 -35.60
CA TYR A 569 -3.07 11.07 -35.69
C TYR A 569 -3.59 11.66 -34.38
N GLU A 570 -3.00 11.26 -33.25
CA GLU A 570 -3.40 11.75 -31.92
C GLU A 570 -2.75 13.08 -31.53
N THR A 571 -1.70 13.50 -32.24
CA THR A 571 -0.92 14.72 -31.90
C THR A 571 -1.78 15.98 -32.00
N GLU A 572 -2.56 16.13 -33.06
CA GLU A 572 -3.48 17.27 -33.25
C GLU A 572 -4.61 17.24 -32.22
N TYR A 573 -5.14 16.05 -31.89
CA TYR A 573 -6.13 15.90 -30.85
C TYR A 573 -5.59 16.31 -29.48
N ILE A 574 -4.36 15.90 -29.14
CA ILE A 574 -3.74 16.27 -27.87
C ILE A 574 -3.54 17.78 -27.79
N ILE A 575 -3.03 18.42 -28.84
CA ILE A 575 -2.80 19.87 -28.86
C ILE A 575 -4.14 20.62 -28.72
N SER A 576 -5.13 20.29 -29.55
CA SER A 576 -6.44 20.97 -29.53
C SER A 576 -7.18 20.78 -28.20
N SER A 577 -7.18 19.57 -27.66
CA SER A 577 -7.82 19.27 -26.38
C SER A 577 -7.11 19.92 -25.20
N LEU A 578 -5.77 19.95 -25.21
CA LEU A 578 -4.98 20.62 -24.17
C LEU A 578 -5.27 22.12 -24.12
N LEU A 579 -5.34 22.77 -25.29
CA LEU A 579 -5.63 24.20 -25.36
C LEU A 579 -7.06 24.57 -24.94
N GLN A 580 -8.00 23.60 -24.94
CA GLN A 580 -9.35 23.77 -24.42
C GLN A 580 -9.43 23.59 -22.89
N CYS A 581 -8.39 23.05 -22.23
CA CYS A 581 -8.36 22.90 -20.79
C CYS A 581 -8.32 24.26 -20.08
N GLN A 582 -8.86 24.32 -18.86
CA GLN A 582 -8.85 25.54 -18.02
C GLN A 582 -7.42 26.01 -17.69
N THR A 583 -6.49 25.07 -17.48
CA THR A 583 -5.11 25.36 -17.14
C THR A 583 -4.14 24.54 -18.01
N PRO A 584 -3.98 24.87 -19.30
CA PRO A 584 -3.19 24.06 -20.25
C PRO A 584 -1.69 24.01 -19.94
N ASN A 585 -1.17 25.01 -19.22
CA ASN A 585 0.27 25.16 -18.99
C ASN A 585 0.83 24.27 -17.89
N PHE A 586 -0.04 23.75 -16.99
CA PHE A 586 0.38 22.98 -15.81
C PHE A 586 -0.44 21.70 -15.68
N SER A 587 0.23 20.61 -15.31
CA SER A 587 -0.44 19.36 -14.90
C SER A 587 -1.23 19.55 -13.60
N PRO A 588 -2.14 18.66 -13.24
CA PRO A 588 -2.86 18.74 -11.96
C PRO A 588 -1.93 18.75 -10.73
N ASP A 589 -0.72 18.21 -10.86
CA ASP A 589 0.32 18.24 -9.81
C ASP A 589 1.22 19.49 -9.85
N GLY A 590 0.95 20.44 -10.76
CA GLY A 590 1.72 21.69 -10.89
C GLY A 590 2.98 21.61 -11.73
N SER A 591 3.26 20.48 -12.40
CA SER A 591 4.38 20.35 -13.34
C SER A 591 4.09 21.08 -14.64
N LYS A 592 5.09 21.72 -15.24
CA LYS A 592 4.95 22.49 -16.47
C LYS A 592 4.75 21.55 -17.67
N ILE A 593 3.69 21.77 -18.44
CA ILE A 593 3.33 20.99 -19.64
C ILE A 593 3.91 21.61 -20.91
N ILE A 594 3.76 22.92 -21.07
CA ILE A 594 4.11 23.66 -22.27
C ILE A 594 5.34 24.51 -22.00
N VAL A 595 6.32 24.44 -22.90
CA VAL A 595 7.47 25.35 -22.97
C VAL A 595 7.49 25.96 -24.35
N VAL A 596 7.57 27.29 -24.45
CA VAL A 596 7.76 28.01 -25.70
C VAL A 596 9.18 28.57 -25.70
N LEU A 597 9.95 28.23 -26.72
CA LEU A 597 11.28 28.78 -26.98
C LEU A 597 11.09 29.87 -28.03
N SER A 598 11.42 31.10 -27.69
CA SER A 598 11.44 32.20 -28.65
C SER A 598 12.63 32.07 -29.64
N ASP A 599 12.57 32.77 -30.76
CA ASP A 599 13.68 32.77 -31.70
C ASP A 599 14.97 33.27 -31.05
N ASP A 600 14.87 34.20 -30.09
CA ASP A 600 16.01 34.69 -29.31
C ASP A 600 16.61 33.63 -28.40
N ASP A 601 15.76 32.74 -27.83
CA ASP A 601 16.21 31.60 -27.00
C ASP A 601 16.93 30.53 -27.84
N ILE A 602 16.52 30.36 -29.10
CA ILE A 602 17.06 29.35 -30.01
C ILE A 602 18.39 29.77 -30.60
N TRP A 603 18.49 31.04 -31.02
CA TRP A 603 19.66 31.55 -31.76
C TRP A 603 20.66 32.29 -30.87
N GLY A 604 20.32 32.51 -29.58
CA GLY A 604 21.08 33.37 -28.67
C GLY A 604 21.01 34.84 -29.14
N SER A 605 20.89 35.80 -28.22
CA SER A 605 21.03 37.22 -28.56
C SER A 605 22.45 37.51 -29.12
N GLY A 606 22.64 37.12 -30.38
CA GLY A 606 23.85 37.39 -31.14
C GLY A 606 23.70 38.72 -31.86
N SER A 607 24.15 39.79 -31.23
CA SER A 607 24.60 41.00 -31.89
C SER A 607 25.81 41.55 -31.18
#